data_d2c8763a715c960f37e6c359e6aaf2bb
#
_entry.id   d2c8763a715c960f37e6c359e6aaf2bb
#
_cell.length_a   1.000
_cell.length_b   1.000
_cell.length_c   1.000
_cell.angle_alpha   90.00
_cell.angle_beta   90.00
_cell.angle_gamma   90.00
#
_symmetry.space_group_name_H-M   'P 1'
#
loop_
_entity.id
_entity.type
_entity.pdbx_description
1 polymer ?
#
loop_
_entity_poly.entity_id
_entity_poly.type
_entity_poly.pdbx_seq_one_letter_code
_entity_poly.pdbx_strand_id
1 'polypeptide(L)'
;MKIIRRLILILSFSLSTLISQRVVGYYPYWMQNEFPVNNIDLTVVTHVIHAFGWPDQNGNVLSYSNMFNPGISGPIHDEGRKFLLSLGGWGNDAGFSIVSASSALRQTFINNLINVCDNNGYDGIDIDWEFPQSVIERDNLNLLISEMDSIFYNHNPTLLITMAVPTSNWYGQWYDFGYLKNYVDFFNAMTYTMHGSWSNHAGHNSPLYQSPPGDPDGSCHTGINYLVNTRGIPESQINMGLPFWGLQYNSSGINESFTGNVVDKRYYEISSLIGNGWTYQWDSVAYCPYLVKDDQTEILTFDDPESIRYKCEYAIEKDLGGVMIWALGYDMTGNGQELIQSIEQNYLGNESEQNAIIPTHLSLIAYPNPFNQSCKLDIEIPKNQFTTISIYDVLGNQVDILANKALSKGQHTFSWNAYNQTSGIYFIGIQSSNYMKTQKIMLIK
;
A
#
# COMPACT_ATOMS: atom_id res chain seq x y z
N MET A 1 6.26 4.61 24.10
CA MET A 1 6.14 3.73 25.30
C MET A 1 6.16 2.25 24.92
N LYS A 2 5.45 1.77 23.90
CA LYS A 2 5.56 0.38 23.38
C LYS A 2 7.00 -0.04 23.02
N ILE A 3 7.80 0.85 22.44
CA ILE A 3 9.20 0.58 22.07
C ILE A 3 10.05 0.23 23.30
N ILE A 4 9.86 0.88 24.44
CA ILE A 4 10.64 0.63 25.66
C ILE A 4 10.12 -0.62 26.41
N ARG A 5 8.83 -0.90 26.38
CA ARG A 5 8.24 -2.07 27.03
C ARG A 5 8.54 -3.39 26.30
N ARG A 6 8.68 -3.36 24.96
CA ARG A 6 9.11 -4.54 24.16
C ARG A 6 10.62 -4.78 24.21
N LEU A 7 11.45 -3.75 24.52
CA LEU A 7 12.91 -3.92 24.65
C LEU A 7 13.37 -4.76 25.85
N ILE A 8 12.54 -4.97 26.85
CA ILE A 8 12.89 -5.81 28.03
C ILE A 8 12.78 -7.31 27.75
N LEU A 9 12.09 -7.72 26.68
CA LEU A 9 12.00 -9.14 26.25
C LEU A 9 12.98 -9.54 25.13
N ILE A 10 13.83 -8.62 24.65
CA ILE A 10 14.75 -8.86 23.53
C ILE A 10 16.21 -8.70 23.99
N LEU A 11 16.60 -9.44 25.03
CA LEU A 11 18.02 -9.61 25.40
C LEU A 11 18.39 -11.08 25.37
N SER A 12 18.37 -11.68 24.19
CA SER A 12 19.19 -12.78 23.72
C SER A 12 18.68 -13.29 22.36
N PHE A 13 19.29 -12.85 21.35
CA PHE A 13 19.49 -13.42 20.01
C PHE A 13 19.56 -12.26 19.01
N SER A 14 20.77 -11.94 18.59
CA SER A 14 21.02 -11.20 17.37
C SER A 14 20.67 -12.07 16.15
N LEU A 15 19.38 -12.29 15.93
CA LEU A 15 18.84 -12.55 14.61
C LEU A 15 18.26 -11.20 14.16
N SER A 16 18.70 -10.70 13.03
CA SER A 16 17.93 -9.73 12.26
C SER A 16 16.52 -10.32 12.13
N THR A 17 15.57 -9.83 12.94
CA THR A 17 14.16 -10.08 12.67
C THR A 17 13.89 -9.38 11.36
N LEU A 18 13.90 -10.13 10.26
CA LEU A 18 13.21 -9.76 9.04
C LEU A 18 11.83 -9.31 9.53
N ILE A 19 11.51 -8.03 9.38
CA ILE A 19 10.16 -7.55 9.62
C ILE A 19 9.34 -8.28 8.56
N SER A 20 8.57 -9.29 8.99
CA SER A 20 7.69 -10.02 8.09
C SER A 20 6.77 -9.00 7.43
N GLN A 21 6.86 -8.91 6.11
CA GLN A 21 6.04 -8.01 5.31
C GLN A 21 4.56 -8.33 5.59
N ARG A 22 3.78 -7.32 5.98
CA ARG A 22 2.36 -7.52 6.25
C ARG A 22 1.57 -7.44 4.95
N VAL A 23 0.66 -8.40 4.76
CA VAL A 23 -0.43 -8.29 3.80
C VAL A 23 -1.72 -8.32 4.61
N VAL A 24 -2.34 -7.17 4.73
CA VAL A 24 -3.58 -6.96 5.50
C VAL A 24 -4.75 -7.01 4.54
N GLY A 25 -5.76 -7.84 4.81
CA GLY A 25 -6.95 -7.93 3.97
C GLY A 25 -8.21 -7.61 4.75
N TYR A 26 -8.95 -6.58 4.35
CA TYR A 26 -10.28 -6.33 4.90
C TYR A 26 -11.27 -7.33 4.33
N TYR A 27 -11.98 -8.03 5.23
CA TYR A 27 -12.99 -9.04 4.93
C TYR A 27 -14.37 -8.52 5.31
N PRO A 28 -15.14 -7.94 4.36
CA PRO A 28 -16.46 -7.40 4.65
C PRO A 28 -17.45 -8.50 5.00
N TYR A 29 -18.32 -8.24 5.99
CA TYR A 29 -19.34 -9.20 6.41
C TYR A 29 -20.27 -9.62 5.28
N TRP A 30 -20.56 -8.74 4.32
CA TRP A 30 -21.42 -9.04 3.17
C TRP A 30 -20.78 -9.98 2.16
N MET A 31 -19.46 -10.19 2.25
CA MET A 31 -18.75 -11.18 1.43
C MET A 31 -18.77 -12.58 2.01
N GLN A 32 -19.14 -12.79 3.27
CA GLN A 32 -19.02 -14.09 3.94
C GLN A 32 -19.77 -15.22 3.23
N ASN A 33 -20.88 -14.93 2.55
CA ASN A 33 -21.66 -15.93 1.80
C ASN A 33 -21.13 -16.13 0.38
N GLU A 34 -20.67 -15.06 -0.28
CA GLU A 34 -20.18 -15.12 -1.67
C GLU A 34 -18.71 -15.56 -1.71
N PHE A 35 -17.95 -15.24 -0.70
CA PHE A 35 -16.54 -15.54 -0.52
C PHE A 35 -16.28 -16.05 0.90
N PRO A 36 -16.59 -17.34 1.21
CA PRO A 36 -16.34 -17.92 2.52
C PRO A 36 -14.88 -17.84 2.95
N VAL A 37 -14.63 -17.79 4.28
CA VAL A 37 -13.29 -17.65 4.86
C VAL A 37 -12.26 -18.64 4.32
N ASN A 38 -12.67 -19.85 3.98
CA ASN A 38 -11.80 -20.88 3.40
C ASN A 38 -11.32 -20.54 1.96
N ASN A 39 -11.88 -19.51 1.33
CA ASN A 39 -11.44 -19.03 0.03
C ASN A 39 -10.38 -17.91 0.15
N ILE A 40 -10.15 -17.40 1.36
CA ILE A 40 -9.08 -16.43 1.59
C ILE A 40 -7.74 -17.15 1.42
N ASP A 41 -6.88 -16.62 0.56
CA ASP A 41 -5.51 -17.13 0.42
C ASP A 41 -4.66 -16.69 1.63
N LEU A 42 -4.70 -17.52 2.67
CA LEU A 42 -3.95 -17.30 3.91
C LEU A 42 -2.46 -17.61 3.78
N THR A 43 -1.99 -18.10 2.63
CA THR A 43 -0.54 -18.14 2.34
C THR A 43 -0.01 -16.75 2.04
N VAL A 44 -0.84 -15.88 1.48
CA VAL A 44 -0.54 -14.48 1.14
C VAL A 44 -0.99 -13.52 2.24
N VAL A 45 -2.24 -13.61 2.68
CA VAL A 45 -2.83 -12.69 3.68
C VAL A 45 -2.35 -13.04 5.08
N THR A 46 -1.67 -12.09 5.74
CA THR A 46 -1.11 -12.28 7.10
C THR A 46 -2.05 -11.82 8.21
N HIS A 47 -2.90 -10.83 7.93
CA HIS A 47 -3.87 -10.24 8.85
C HIS A 47 -5.21 -10.09 8.13
N VAL A 48 -6.23 -10.71 8.66
CA VAL A 48 -7.61 -10.56 8.18
C VAL A 48 -8.33 -9.59 9.10
N ILE A 49 -8.87 -8.51 8.55
CA ILE A 49 -9.63 -7.51 9.28
C ILE A 49 -11.11 -7.63 8.91
N HIS A 50 -11.92 -8.07 9.85
CA HIS A 50 -13.34 -8.29 9.66
C HIS A 50 -14.12 -6.98 9.78
N ALA A 51 -14.81 -6.56 8.74
CA ALA A 51 -15.46 -5.27 8.63
C ALA A 51 -17.00 -5.39 8.49
N PHE A 52 -17.81 -4.65 9.23
CA PHE A 52 -17.53 -3.72 10.32
C PHE A 52 -18.43 -3.94 11.52
N GLY A 53 -17.89 -3.69 12.71
CA GLY A 53 -18.69 -3.33 13.87
C GLY A 53 -18.65 -1.80 14.09
N TRP A 54 -19.42 -1.28 15.05
CA TRP A 54 -19.39 0.15 15.42
C TRP A 54 -19.86 0.37 16.86
N PRO A 55 -19.45 1.46 17.54
CA PRO A 55 -19.96 1.81 18.85
C PRO A 55 -21.37 2.39 18.77
N ASP A 56 -22.24 2.03 19.75
CA ASP A 56 -23.43 2.79 20.01
C ASP A 56 -23.17 3.94 21.02
N GLN A 57 -24.17 4.77 21.27
CA GLN A 57 -24.09 5.88 22.23
C GLN A 57 -23.86 5.47 23.69
N ASN A 58 -24.02 4.19 24.04
CA ASN A 58 -23.85 3.64 25.40
C ASN A 58 -22.52 2.88 25.56
N GLY A 59 -21.69 2.82 24.53
CA GLY A 59 -20.44 2.08 24.50
C GLY A 59 -20.62 0.57 24.23
N ASN A 60 -21.76 0.14 23.70
CA ASN A 60 -21.88 -1.22 23.19
C ASN A 60 -21.25 -1.33 21.81
N VAL A 61 -20.76 -2.52 21.48
CA VAL A 61 -20.28 -2.88 20.15
C VAL A 61 -21.42 -3.48 19.36
N LEU A 62 -21.85 -2.77 18.34
CA LEU A 62 -22.86 -3.21 17.39
C LEU A 62 -22.21 -3.81 16.15
N SER A 63 -22.95 -4.66 15.45
CA SER A 63 -22.56 -5.24 14.16
C SER A 63 -23.79 -5.60 13.35
N TYR A 64 -23.58 -5.97 12.11
CA TYR A 64 -24.63 -6.55 11.28
C TYR A 64 -25.01 -7.94 11.79
N SER A 65 -26.26 -8.33 11.55
CA SER A 65 -26.76 -9.65 11.91
C SER A 65 -25.90 -10.73 11.21
N ASN A 66 -25.52 -11.76 11.97
CA ASN A 66 -24.65 -12.87 11.52
C ASN A 66 -23.19 -12.49 11.17
N MET A 67 -22.75 -11.27 11.45
CA MET A 67 -21.35 -10.91 11.27
C MET A 67 -20.45 -11.72 12.23
N PHE A 68 -20.78 -11.75 13.52
CA PHE A 68 -20.00 -12.51 14.49
C PHE A 68 -20.27 -14.01 14.36
N ASN A 69 -19.44 -14.67 13.59
CA ASN A 69 -19.48 -16.10 13.31
C ASN A 69 -18.23 -16.78 13.86
N PRO A 70 -18.35 -17.61 14.92
CA PRO A 70 -17.20 -18.30 15.51
C PRO A 70 -16.43 -19.21 14.56
N GLY A 71 -17.04 -19.59 13.42
CA GLY A 71 -16.39 -20.42 12.39
C GLY A 71 -15.34 -19.68 11.54
N ILE A 72 -15.20 -18.34 11.68
CA ILE A 72 -14.27 -17.57 10.87
C ILE A 72 -12.85 -17.58 11.45
N SER A 73 -12.71 -17.46 12.76
CA SER A 73 -11.40 -17.35 13.42
C SER A 73 -10.55 -18.63 13.31
N GLY A 74 -11.20 -19.81 13.40
CA GLY A 74 -10.51 -21.10 13.37
C GLY A 74 -9.61 -21.27 12.12
N PRO A 75 -10.15 -21.23 10.91
CA PRO A 75 -9.35 -21.37 9.68
C PRO A 75 -8.19 -20.34 9.58
N ILE A 76 -8.39 -19.13 10.08
CA ILE A 76 -7.36 -18.06 10.05
C ILE A 76 -6.23 -18.39 11.05
N HIS A 77 -6.60 -18.83 12.26
CA HIS A 77 -5.63 -19.19 13.29
C HIS A 77 -4.88 -20.50 12.98
N ASP A 78 -5.53 -21.46 12.31
CA ASP A 78 -4.91 -22.72 11.91
C ASP A 78 -3.72 -22.48 10.97
N GLU A 79 -3.77 -21.40 10.16
CA GLU A 79 -2.66 -20.94 9.30
C GLU A 79 -1.72 -19.95 10.02
N GLY A 80 -1.86 -19.76 11.34
CA GLY A 80 -1.03 -18.87 12.15
C GLY A 80 -1.22 -17.39 11.83
N ARG A 81 -2.34 -17.00 11.20
CA ARG A 81 -2.63 -15.63 10.81
C ARG A 81 -3.40 -14.87 11.90
N LYS A 82 -3.44 -13.55 11.76
CA LYS A 82 -4.12 -12.65 12.70
C LYS A 82 -5.52 -12.32 12.21
N PHE A 83 -6.47 -12.26 13.14
CA PHE A 83 -7.85 -11.91 12.89
C PHE A 83 -8.27 -10.72 13.76
N LEU A 84 -8.62 -9.58 13.15
CA LEU A 84 -8.99 -8.35 13.85
C LEU A 84 -10.43 -7.97 13.52
N LEU A 85 -11.07 -7.22 14.43
CA LEU A 85 -12.35 -6.57 14.16
C LEU A 85 -12.12 -5.10 13.81
N SER A 86 -12.59 -4.67 12.63
CA SER A 86 -12.65 -3.25 12.27
C SER A 86 -13.94 -2.61 12.78
N LEU A 87 -13.80 -1.40 13.31
CA LEU A 87 -14.88 -0.61 13.87
C LEU A 87 -15.04 0.70 13.12
N GLY A 88 -16.23 0.95 12.58
CA GLY A 88 -16.56 2.16 11.82
C GLY A 88 -16.80 1.86 10.36
N GLY A 89 -15.93 2.39 9.49
CA GLY A 89 -16.16 2.46 8.06
C GLY A 89 -17.12 3.57 7.67
N TRP A 90 -17.16 3.89 6.38
CA TRP A 90 -17.96 5.00 5.86
C TRP A 90 -19.44 4.91 6.29
N GLY A 91 -19.90 5.94 7.04
CA GLY A 91 -21.29 6.05 7.51
C GLY A 91 -21.64 5.33 8.82
N ASN A 92 -20.69 4.63 9.47
CA ASN A 92 -20.90 3.94 10.76
C ASN A 92 -20.11 4.58 11.92
N ASP A 93 -19.79 5.85 11.84
CA ASP A 93 -18.88 6.55 12.73
C ASP A 93 -19.54 7.34 13.86
N ALA A 94 -20.86 7.56 13.79
CA ALA A 94 -21.59 8.48 14.70
C ALA A 94 -21.42 8.17 16.19
N GLY A 95 -21.21 6.91 16.57
CA GLY A 95 -21.00 6.50 17.96
C GLY A 95 -19.64 6.90 18.53
N PHE A 96 -18.62 7.06 17.68
CA PHE A 96 -17.26 7.40 18.12
C PHE A 96 -17.16 8.76 18.82
N SER A 97 -17.80 9.79 18.28
CA SER A 97 -17.82 11.14 18.88
C SER A 97 -18.37 11.13 20.30
N ILE A 98 -19.39 10.30 20.55
CA ILE A 98 -20.03 10.18 21.87
C ILE A 98 -19.17 9.37 22.83
N VAL A 99 -18.75 8.19 22.39
CA VAL A 99 -17.99 7.25 23.24
C VAL A 99 -16.62 7.82 23.58
N SER A 100 -15.93 8.43 22.64
CA SER A 100 -14.60 8.98 22.89
C SER A 100 -14.59 10.18 23.83
N ALA A 101 -15.70 10.95 23.89
CA ALA A 101 -15.79 12.16 24.72
C ALA A 101 -15.90 11.88 26.23
N SER A 102 -16.36 10.70 26.65
CA SER A 102 -16.62 10.36 28.06
C SER A 102 -15.67 9.27 28.55
N SER A 103 -14.93 9.53 29.64
CA SER A 103 -14.05 8.52 30.23
C SER A 103 -14.84 7.25 30.66
N ALA A 104 -16.05 7.42 31.21
CA ALA A 104 -16.89 6.28 31.57
C ALA A 104 -17.33 5.46 30.35
N LEU A 105 -17.69 6.12 29.25
CA LEU A 105 -18.09 5.44 28.02
C LEU A 105 -16.89 4.79 27.33
N ARG A 106 -15.71 5.44 27.31
CA ARG A 106 -14.47 4.81 26.79
C ARG A 106 -14.16 3.51 27.55
N GLN A 107 -14.21 3.54 28.89
CA GLN A 107 -13.99 2.35 29.72
C GLN A 107 -15.02 1.24 29.41
N THR A 108 -16.30 1.59 29.31
CA THR A 108 -17.37 0.64 28.97
C THR A 108 -17.11 0.03 27.57
N PHE A 109 -16.82 0.86 26.58
CA PHE A 109 -16.57 0.44 25.21
C PHE A 109 -15.35 -0.48 25.10
N ILE A 110 -14.22 -0.12 25.73
CA ILE A 110 -13.00 -0.93 25.71
C ILE A 110 -13.24 -2.29 26.37
N ASN A 111 -13.97 -2.35 27.49
CA ASN A 111 -14.32 -3.62 28.12
C ASN A 111 -15.23 -4.47 27.23
N ASN A 112 -16.18 -3.85 26.52
CA ASN A 112 -17.02 -4.55 25.56
C ASN A 112 -16.22 -5.06 24.36
N LEU A 113 -15.20 -4.33 23.89
CA LEU A 113 -14.29 -4.79 22.84
C LEU A 113 -13.49 -6.03 23.28
N ILE A 114 -12.98 -6.05 24.52
CA ILE A 114 -12.34 -7.25 25.08
C ILE A 114 -13.28 -8.44 25.04
N ASN A 115 -14.52 -8.27 25.52
CA ASN A 115 -15.50 -9.35 25.48
C ASN A 115 -15.79 -9.84 24.05
N VAL A 116 -15.83 -8.94 23.08
CA VAL A 116 -16.03 -9.30 21.66
C VAL A 116 -14.81 -10.05 21.13
N CYS A 117 -13.60 -9.63 21.47
CA CYS A 117 -12.37 -10.33 21.09
C CYS A 117 -12.34 -11.75 21.66
N ASP A 118 -12.55 -11.88 22.97
CA ASP A 118 -12.49 -13.18 23.66
C ASP A 118 -13.56 -14.15 23.15
N ASN A 119 -14.79 -13.67 22.89
CA ASN A 119 -15.91 -14.51 22.46
C ASN A 119 -15.84 -14.94 20.98
N ASN A 120 -15.14 -14.18 20.14
CA ASN A 120 -15.10 -14.43 18.68
C ASN A 120 -13.71 -14.75 18.14
N GLY A 121 -12.69 -14.79 19.00
CA GLY A 121 -11.32 -15.10 18.62
C GLY A 121 -10.63 -14.00 17.85
N TYR A 122 -10.93 -12.71 18.10
CA TYR A 122 -10.17 -11.62 17.50
C TYR A 122 -8.85 -11.39 18.24
N ASP A 123 -7.78 -11.21 17.47
CA ASP A 123 -6.44 -10.89 17.96
C ASP A 123 -6.25 -9.37 18.17
N GLY A 124 -7.28 -8.58 18.00
CA GLY A 124 -7.20 -7.13 18.18
C GLY A 124 -8.30 -6.37 17.48
N ILE A 125 -8.16 -5.05 17.51
CA ILE A 125 -9.13 -4.09 17.00
C ILE A 125 -8.46 -3.17 15.98
N ASP A 126 -9.17 -2.92 14.89
CA ASP A 126 -8.85 -1.91 13.90
C ASP A 126 -9.85 -0.75 14.05
N ILE A 127 -9.38 0.49 14.12
CA ILE A 127 -10.22 1.68 14.22
C ILE A 127 -10.28 2.37 12.86
N ASP A 128 -11.48 2.39 12.30
CA ASP A 128 -11.79 3.01 11.02
C ASP A 128 -12.82 4.12 11.20
N TRP A 129 -12.48 5.12 12.02
CA TRP A 129 -13.33 6.29 12.22
C TRP A 129 -13.18 7.25 11.06
N GLU A 130 -14.19 7.32 10.20
CA GLU A 130 -14.20 8.15 8.99
C GLU A 130 -15.16 9.35 9.14
N PHE A 131 -14.78 10.49 9.67
CA PHE A 131 -13.48 10.86 10.26
C PHE A 131 -13.74 11.77 11.47
N PRO A 132 -12.80 11.91 12.43
CA PRO A 132 -12.82 13.03 13.36
C PRO A 132 -12.84 14.36 12.59
N GLN A 133 -13.59 15.36 13.11
CA GLN A 133 -13.83 16.64 12.39
C GLN A 133 -13.48 17.87 13.22
N SER A 134 -12.86 17.67 14.37
CA SER A 134 -12.51 18.75 15.29
C SER A 134 -11.28 18.42 16.14
N VAL A 135 -10.67 19.45 16.70
CA VAL A 135 -9.59 19.30 17.70
C VAL A 135 -10.05 18.49 18.91
N ILE A 136 -11.33 18.66 19.32
CA ILE A 136 -11.89 17.94 20.46
C ILE A 136 -11.98 16.43 20.15
N GLU A 137 -12.47 16.07 18.98
CA GLU A 137 -12.56 14.65 18.58
C GLU A 137 -11.17 14.03 18.39
N ARG A 138 -10.21 14.78 17.82
CA ARG A 138 -8.81 14.37 17.76
C ARG A 138 -8.25 14.03 19.14
N ASP A 139 -8.44 14.91 20.11
CA ASP A 139 -7.92 14.74 21.46
C ASP A 139 -8.64 13.60 22.20
N ASN A 140 -9.94 13.43 21.95
CA ASN A 140 -10.72 12.30 22.46
C ASN A 140 -10.31 10.97 21.83
N LEU A 141 -9.97 10.95 20.53
CA LEU A 141 -9.40 9.77 19.84
C LEU A 141 -8.07 9.37 20.49
N ASN A 142 -7.20 10.34 20.79
CA ASN A 142 -5.95 10.09 21.49
C ASN A 142 -6.18 9.40 22.85
N LEU A 143 -7.16 9.90 23.63
CA LEU A 143 -7.53 9.28 24.90
C LEU A 143 -8.07 7.87 24.72
N LEU A 144 -8.98 7.64 23.76
CA LEU A 144 -9.54 6.34 23.46
C LEU A 144 -8.44 5.32 23.14
N ILE A 145 -7.53 5.65 22.24
CA ILE A 145 -6.46 4.75 21.80
C ILE A 145 -5.45 4.47 22.94
N SER A 146 -5.05 5.49 23.68
CA SER A 146 -4.10 5.28 24.78
C SER A 146 -4.68 4.52 25.98
N GLU A 147 -5.96 4.73 26.29
CA GLU A 147 -6.67 3.94 27.30
C GLU A 147 -6.87 2.49 26.83
N MET A 148 -7.21 2.28 25.55
CA MET A 148 -7.33 0.96 24.94
C MET A 148 -6.01 0.20 25.01
N ASP A 149 -4.87 0.81 24.61
CA ASP A 149 -3.54 0.20 24.71
C ASP A 149 -3.23 -0.25 26.13
N SER A 150 -3.52 0.61 27.13
CA SER A 150 -3.25 0.29 28.52
C SER A 150 -4.10 -0.88 29.04
N ILE A 151 -5.39 -0.91 28.69
CA ILE A 151 -6.32 -1.94 29.16
C ILE A 151 -6.06 -3.25 28.42
N PHE A 152 -5.84 -3.23 27.12
CA PHE A 152 -5.49 -4.40 26.32
C PHE A 152 -4.19 -5.04 26.81
N TYR A 153 -3.15 -4.23 27.08
CA TYR A 153 -1.88 -4.74 27.62
C TYR A 153 -2.07 -5.49 28.95
N ASN A 154 -2.94 -4.99 29.82
CA ASN A 154 -3.20 -5.63 31.11
C ASN A 154 -4.06 -6.88 30.99
N HIS A 155 -4.95 -6.97 30.00
CA HIS A 155 -5.80 -8.13 29.74
C HIS A 155 -5.04 -9.20 28.95
N ASN A 156 -4.56 -8.85 27.77
CA ASN A 156 -3.76 -9.69 26.89
C ASN A 156 -2.80 -8.83 26.06
N PRO A 157 -1.49 -8.85 26.38
CA PRO A 157 -0.50 -7.97 25.73
C PRO A 157 -0.24 -8.29 24.24
N THR A 158 -0.87 -9.34 23.70
CA THR A 158 -0.77 -9.71 22.28
C THR A 158 -1.89 -9.13 21.43
N LEU A 159 -2.91 -8.51 22.03
CA LEU A 159 -3.96 -7.83 21.29
C LEU A 159 -3.38 -6.63 20.52
N LEU A 160 -3.73 -6.55 19.26
CA LEU A 160 -3.27 -5.50 18.34
C LEU A 160 -4.26 -4.32 18.35
N ILE A 161 -3.74 -3.12 18.15
CA ILE A 161 -4.52 -1.92 17.84
C ILE A 161 -4.02 -1.39 16.53
N THR A 162 -4.88 -1.34 15.50
CA THR A 162 -4.56 -0.82 14.19
C THR A 162 -5.54 0.28 13.80
N MET A 163 -5.24 1.05 12.77
CA MET A 163 -6.12 2.11 12.31
C MET A 163 -6.11 2.23 10.79
N ALA A 164 -7.28 2.33 10.17
CA ALA A 164 -7.42 2.89 8.83
C ALA A 164 -7.30 4.42 8.90
N VAL A 165 -6.57 5.02 7.97
CA VAL A 165 -6.25 6.45 8.05
C VAL A 165 -6.27 7.15 6.69
N PRO A 166 -6.72 8.43 6.65
CA PRO A 166 -6.69 9.24 5.45
C PRO A 166 -5.25 9.61 5.08
N THR A 167 -5.02 9.83 3.79
CA THR A 167 -3.70 10.09 3.21
C THR A 167 -3.50 11.53 2.74
N SER A 168 -4.36 12.44 3.17
CA SER A 168 -4.26 13.87 2.88
C SER A 168 -4.55 14.73 4.11
N ASN A 169 -4.20 16.01 4.06
CA ASN A 169 -4.47 16.94 5.16
C ASN A 169 -5.96 17.28 5.31
N TRP A 170 -6.81 16.95 4.33
CA TRP A 170 -8.24 17.28 4.40
C TRP A 170 -8.90 16.72 5.66
N TYR A 171 -8.78 15.43 5.90
CA TYR A 171 -9.21 14.75 7.13
C TYR A 171 -8.04 14.51 8.09
N GLY A 172 -6.84 14.25 7.59
CA GLY A 172 -5.66 13.92 8.40
C GLY A 172 -5.23 15.03 9.38
N GLN A 173 -5.64 16.29 9.19
CA GLN A 173 -5.43 17.35 10.17
C GLN A 173 -6.07 17.06 11.53
N TRP A 174 -7.11 16.20 11.57
CA TRP A 174 -7.84 15.81 12.77
C TRP A 174 -7.29 14.54 13.44
N TYR A 175 -6.10 14.08 13.04
CA TYR A 175 -5.37 12.99 13.69
C TYR A 175 -4.07 13.52 14.29
N ASP A 176 -3.78 13.17 15.53
CA ASP A 176 -2.46 13.38 16.12
C ASP A 176 -1.57 12.16 15.92
N PHE A 177 -1.11 11.97 14.68
CA PHE A 177 -0.25 10.84 14.33
C PHE A 177 1.04 10.79 15.16
N GLY A 178 1.57 11.96 15.57
CA GLY A 178 2.72 12.04 16.46
C GLY A 178 2.50 11.36 17.81
N TYR A 179 1.27 11.44 18.33
CA TYR A 179 0.83 10.76 19.54
C TYR A 179 0.43 9.31 19.27
N LEU A 180 -0.45 9.07 18.28
CA LEU A 180 -1.06 7.77 17.98
C LEU A 180 -0.04 6.68 17.63
N LYS A 181 1.03 7.01 16.91
CA LYS A 181 2.10 6.06 16.53
C LYS A 181 2.78 5.37 17.71
N ASN A 182 2.61 5.87 18.94
CA ASN A 182 3.18 5.25 20.14
C ASN A 182 2.28 4.13 20.72
N TYR A 183 1.03 4.05 20.27
CA TYR A 183 0.01 3.15 20.81
C TYR A 183 -0.53 2.19 19.75
N VAL A 184 -0.53 2.60 18.48
CA VAL A 184 -1.00 1.83 17.33
C VAL A 184 0.13 0.92 16.84
N ASP A 185 -0.19 -0.32 16.50
CA ASP A 185 0.79 -1.27 15.98
C ASP A 185 1.14 -0.96 14.52
N PHE A 186 0.14 -0.65 13.70
CA PHE A 186 0.32 -0.18 12.33
C PHE A 186 -0.90 0.58 11.81
N PHE A 187 -0.68 1.38 10.77
CA PHE A 187 -1.69 2.18 10.09
C PHE A 187 -1.95 1.62 8.68
N ASN A 188 -3.21 1.42 8.36
CA ASN A 188 -3.70 1.06 7.04
C ASN A 188 -4.01 2.35 6.26
N ALA A 189 -3.10 2.78 5.42
CA ALA A 189 -3.23 4.02 4.66
C ALA A 189 -4.23 3.82 3.51
N MET A 190 -5.32 4.57 3.51
CA MET A 190 -6.34 4.54 2.45
C MET A 190 -5.82 5.29 1.21
N THR A 191 -4.88 4.70 0.49
CA THR A 191 -4.28 5.21 -0.74
C THR A 191 -5.16 4.95 -1.96
N TYR A 192 -6.44 5.15 -1.82
CA TYR A 192 -7.48 5.06 -2.85
C TYR A 192 -8.55 6.12 -2.60
N THR A 193 -9.54 6.18 -3.49
CA THR A 193 -10.54 7.26 -3.49
C THR A 193 -9.85 8.64 -3.62
N MET A 194 -8.78 8.68 -4.44
CA MET A 194 -8.11 9.95 -4.74
C MET A 194 -9.03 10.85 -5.54
N HIS A 195 -9.76 10.29 -6.50
CA HIS A 195 -10.83 10.98 -7.26
C HIS A 195 -12.19 10.40 -6.90
N GLY A 196 -13.23 11.18 -7.20
CA GLY A 196 -14.62 10.81 -6.96
C GLY A 196 -15.59 11.87 -7.47
N SER A 197 -16.82 11.86 -6.97
CA SER A 197 -17.87 12.83 -7.37
C SER A 197 -17.56 14.28 -6.99
N TRP A 198 -16.59 14.51 -6.11
CA TRP A 198 -16.09 15.84 -5.70
C TRP A 198 -15.02 16.40 -6.62
N SER A 199 -14.43 15.58 -7.49
CA SER A 199 -13.35 15.98 -8.38
C SER A 199 -13.85 16.81 -9.56
N ASN A 200 -12.98 17.65 -10.09
CA ASN A 200 -13.31 18.49 -11.25
C ASN A 200 -13.24 17.73 -12.58
N HIS A 201 -12.63 16.54 -12.57
CA HIS A 201 -12.42 15.68 -13.74
C HIS A 201 -12.51 14.20 -13.35
N ALA A 202 -12.73 13.34 -14.33
CA ALA A 202 -12.68 11.91 -14.16
C ALA A 202 -11.22 11.47 -13.99
N GLY A 203 -10.89 10.89 -12.83
CA GLY A 203 -9.54 10.55 -12.46
C GLY A 203 -9.41 9.13 -11.94
N HIS A 204 -8.17 8.67 -11.78
CA HIS A 204 -7.89 7.36 -11.22
C HIS A 204 -8.31 7.21 -9.76
N ASN A 205 -8.89 6.07 -9.41
CA ASN A 205 -9.23 5.73 -8.03
C ASN A 205 -7.99 5.72 -7.12
N SER A 206 -6.90 5.12 -7.59
CA SER A 206 -5.68 4.93 -6.81
C SER A 206 -4.42 5.03 -7.69
N PRO A 207 -4.12 6.20 -8.27
CA PRO A 207 -2.93 6.36 -9.09
C PRO A 207 -1.67 6.25 -8.24
N LEU A 208 -0.64 5.54 -8.73
CA LEU A 208 0.65 5.50 -8.01
C LEU A 208 1.29 6.89 -7.97
N TYR A 209 1.26 7.62 -9.07
CA TYR A 209 1.70 9.01 -9.20
C TYR A 209 0.59 9.89 -9.77
N GLN A 210 0.65 11.20 -9.50
CA GLN A 210 -0.36 12.15 -9.95
C GLN A 210 -0.43 12.22 -11.49
N SER A 211 -1.64 12.08 -12.03
CA SER A 211 -1.94 12.24 -13.44
C SER A 211 -3.24 13.07 -13.59
N PRO A 212 -3.14 14.31 -14.11
CA PRO A 212 -1.92 14.93 -14.64
C PRO A 212 -0.91 15.27 -13.53
N PRO A 213 0.38 15.51 -13.84
CA PRO A 213 1.36 15.95 -12.86
C PRO A 213 0.92 17.21 -12.12
N GLY A 214 0.94 17.16 -10.77
CA GLY A 214 0.49 18.27 -9.93
C GLY A 214 -1.02 18.27 -9.65
N ASP A 215 -1.73 17.20 -9.97
CA ASP A 215 -3.14 17.00 -9.65
C ASP A 215 -3.40 17.22 -8.15
N PRO A 216 -4.32 18.13 -7.76
CA PRO A 216 -4.61 18.39 -6.35
C PRO A 216 -5.27 17.21 -5.63
N ASP A 217 -5.94 16.31 -6.35
CA ASP A 217 -6.61 15.15 -5.77
C ASP A 217 -5.62 14.07 -5.28
N GLY A 218 -4.36 14.14 -5.75
CA GLY A 218 -3.26 13.38 -5.14
C GLY A 218 -2.96 12.05 -5.83
N SER A 219 -2.26 11.18 -5.08
CA SER A 219 -1.83 9.86 -5.53
C SER A 219 -1.37 9.03 -4.33
N CYS A 220 -1.12 7.73 -4.51
CA CYS A 220 -0.50 6.89 -3.48
C CYS A 220 0.82 7.49 -2.99
N HIS A 221 1.68 7.93 -3.93
CA HIS A 221 2.97 8.56 -3.60
C HIS A 221 2.81 9.81 -2.72
N THR A 222 1.89 10.71 -3.07
CA THR A 222 1.67 11.93 -2.27
C THR A 222 1.08 11.59 -0.90
N GLY A 223 0.20 10.59 -0.83
CA GLY A 223 -0.41 10.12 0.41
C GLY A 223 0.61 9.48 1.38
N ILE A 224 1.47 8.59 0.88
CA ILE A 224 2.54 8.00 1.69
C ILE A 224 3.53 9.08 2.15
N ASN A 225 3.94 10.00 1.26
CA ASN A 225 4.80 11.12 1.63
C ASN A 225 4.17 12.03 2.69
N TYR A 226 2.85 12.26 2.63
CA TYR A 226 2.13 12.99 3.66
C TYR A 226 2.24 12.31 5.02
N LEU A 227 1.98 11.00 5.11
CA LEU A 227 2.03 10.26 6.36
C LEU A 227 3.45 10.19 6.93
N VAL A 228 4.46 9.92 6.10
CA VAL A 228 5.86 9.80 6.52
C VAL A 228 6.48 11.17 6.81
N ASN A 229 6.53 12.05 5.81
CA ASN A 229 7.34 13.26 5.86
C ASN A 229 6.63 14.42 6.58
N THR A 230 5.29 14.49 6.49
CA THR A 230 4.52 15.58 7.12
C THR A 230 4.01 15.18 8.50
N ARG A 231 3.57 13.94 8.67
CA ARG A 231 2.95 13.49 9.92
C ARG A 231 3.88 12.64 10.78
N GLY A 232 5.03 12.23 10.25
CA GLY A 232 6.13 11.59 10.98
C GLY A 232 5.80 10.18 11.47
N ILE A 233 4.99 9.43 10.73
CA ILE A 233 4.78 8.00 10.97
C ILE A 233 5.97 7.24 10.39
N PRO A 234 6.60 6.32 11.13
CA PRO A 234 7.63 5.46 10.58
C PRO A 234 7.09 4.61 9.41
N GLU A 235 7.86 4.47 8.35
CA GLU A 235 7.50 3.67 7.16
C GLU A 235 7.09 2.25 7.56
N SER A 236 7.81 1.64 8.49
CA SER A 236 7.54 0.29 9.01
C SER A 236 6.18 0.13 9.72
N GLN A 237 5.51 1.22 10.09
CA GLN A 237 4.17 1.21 10.66
C GLN A 237 3.07 1.47 9.62
N ILE A 238 3.38 1.69 8.35
CA ILE A 238 2.40 2.01 7.30
C ILE A 238 2.20 0.80 6.40
N ASN A 239 0.93 0.45 6.14
CA ASN A 239 0.53 -0.46 5.07
C ASN A 239 -0.14 0.37 3.96
N MET A 240 0.34 0.24 2.73
CA MET A 240 -0.20 0.95 1.57
C MET A 240 -1.49 0.29 1.08
N GLY A 241 -2.56 1.04 0.94
CA GLY A 241 -3.86 0.57 0.48
C GLY A 241 -3.88 0.19 -1.01
N LEU A 242 -4.44 -0.96 -1.31
CA LEU A 242 -4.62 -1.52 -2.64
C LEU A 242 -6.13 -1.77 -2.85
N PRO A 243 -6.81 -0.97 -3.68
CA PRO A 243 -8.24 -1.18 -3.92
C PRO A 243 -8.46 -2.30 -4.93
N PHE A 244 -9.31 -3.26 -4.57
CA PHE A 244 -9.80 -4.30 -5.49
C PHE A 244 -11.13 -3.89 -6.14
N TRP A 245 -11.26 -2.58 -6.39
CA TRP A 245 -12.44 -1.94 -6.99
C TRP A 245 -12.03 -0.69 -7.74
N GLY A 246 -12.94 -0.18 -8.59
CA GLY A 246 -12.68 0.98 -9.43
C GLY A 246 -13.88 1.92 -9.51
N LEU A 247 -13.70 3.01 -10.25
CA LEU A 247 -14.67 4.09 -10.43
C LEU A 247 -15.09 4.21 -11.89
N GLN A 248 -16.40 4.20 -12.14
CA GLN A 248 -16.99 4.45 -13.44
C GLN A 248 -17.52 5.87 -13.53
N TYR A 249 -17.16 6.59 -14.61
CA TYR A 249 -17.54 7.96 -14.88
C TYR A 249 -18.24 8.07 -16.24
N ASN A 250 -19.25 8.93 -16.35
CA ASN A 250 -19.77 9.39 -17.63
C ASN A 250 -18.82 10.48 -18.16
N SER A 251 -17.77 10.06 -18.84
CA SER A 251 -16.70 10.91 -19.39
C SER A 251 -16.15 10.32 -20.68
N SER A 252 -15.63 11.15 -21.56
CA SER A 252 -15.00 10.73 -22.81
C SER A 252 -13.55 10.24 -22.65
N GLY A 253 -12.93 10.48 -21.48
CA GLY A 253 -11.54 10.10 -21.22
C GLY A 253 -11.09 10.39 -19.80
N ILE A 254 -9.91 9.87 -19.46
CA ILE A 254 -9.22 10.19 -18.20
C ILE A 254 -8.80 11.66 -18.22
N ASN A 255 -8.86 12.33 -17.08
CA ASN A 255 -8.56 13.75 -16.89
C ASN A 255 -9.52 14.71 -17.65
N GLU A 256 -10.62 14.19 -18.22
CA GLU A 256 -11.66 14.98 -18.86
C GLU A 256 -12.83 15.22 -17.89
N SER A 257 -13.65 16.23 -18.21
CA SER A 257 -14.86 16.50 -17.41
C SER A 257 -15.83 15.31 -17.46
N PHE A 258 -16.61 15.14 -16.40
CA PHE A 258 -17.63 14.10 -16.32
C PHE A 258 -18.97 14.68 -15.91
N THR A 259 -20.04 13.91 -16.08
CA THR A 259 -21.40 14.26 -15.69
C THR A 259 -22.06 13.12 -14.91
N GLY A 260 -23.08 13.45 -14.11
CA GLY A 260 -23.82 12.45 -13.35
C GLY A 260 -23.06 11.90 -12.14
N ASN A 261 -23.43 10.72 -11.71
CA ASN A 261 -22.84 10.07 -10.54
C ASN A 261 -21.62 9.24 -10.93
N VAL A 262 -20.65 9.18 -10.01
CA VAL A 262 -19.54 8.22 -10.07
C VAL A 262 -20.03 6.93 -9.41
N VAL A 263 -19.74 5.79 -10.02
CA VAL A 263 -20.23 4.48 -9.59
C VAL A 263 -19.06 3.55 -9.28
N ASP A 264 -19.10 2.92 -8.11
CA ASP A 264 -18.11 1.93 -7.72
C ASP A 264 -18.38 0.59 -8.43
N LYS A 265 -17.29 -0.08 -8.82
CA LYS A 265 -17.34 -1.44 -9.38
C LYS A 265 -16.24 -2.31 -8.79
N ARG A 266 -16.60 -3.54 -8.39
CA ARG A 266 -15.63 -4.53 -7.92
C ARG A 266 -14.77 -5.03 -9.07
N TYR A 267 -13.53 -5.42 -8.80
CA TYR A 267 -12.59 -5.84 -9.84
C TYR A 267 -13.14 -6.98 -10.71
N TYR A 268 -13.83 -7.97 -10.14
CA TYR A 268 -14.40 -9.07 -10.92
C TYR A 268 -15.47 -8.60 -11.92
N GLU A 269 -16.19 -7.52 -11.63
CA GLU A 269 -17.14 -6.91 -12.57
C GLU A 269 -16.37 -6.22 -13.71
N ILE A 270 -15.30 -5.48 -13.35
CA ILE A 270 -14.47 -4.72 -14.28
C ILE A 270 -13.72 -5.65 -15.24
N SER A 271 -13.08 -6.70 -14.72
CA SER A 271 -12.32 -7.65 -15.53
C SER A 271 -13.17 -8.31 -16.61
N SER A 272 -14.46 -8.54 -16.35
CA SER A 272 -15.43 -9.10 -17.30
C SER A 272 -15.77 -8.17 -18.48
N LEU A 273 -15.51 -6.86 -18.33
CA LEU A 273 -15.77 -5.84 -19.34
C LEU A 273 -14.64 -5.71 -20.36
N ILE A 274 -13.42 -6.11 -20.00
CA ILE A 274 -12.22 -5.97 -20.86
C ILE A 274 -12.44 -6.72 -22.18
N GLY A 275 -12.42 -5.98 -23.30
CA GLY A 275 -12.70 -6.55 -24.64
C GLY A 275 -14.18 -6.85 -24.92
N ASN A 276 -15.08 -6.57 -23.98
CA ASN A 276 -16.52 -6.73 -24.13
C ASN A 276 -17.23 -5.37 -24.14
N GLY A 277 -17.04 -4.60 -25.20
CA GLY A 277 -17.57 -3.24 -25.33
C GLY A 277 -16.76 -2.17 -24.60
N TRP A 278 -15.58 -2.55 -24.07
CA TRP A 278 -14.65 -1.67 -23.39
C TRP A 278 -13.20 -1.93 -23.81
N THR A 279 -12.51 -0.88 -24.20
CA THR A 279 -11.10 -0.92 -24.62
C THR A 279 -10.18 -0.58 -23.45
N TYR A 280 -9.22 -1.47 -23.17
CA TYR A 280 -8.19 -1.29 -22.16
C TYR A 280 -7.18 -0.21 -22.58
N GLN A 281 -6.83 0.65 -21.65
CA GLN A 281 -5.81 1.69 -21.78
C GLN A 281 -4.89 1.67 -20.54
N TRP A 282 -3.67 2.14 -20.71
CA TRP A 282 -2.69 2.28 -19.64
C TRP A 282 -2.21 3.73 -19.53
N ASP A 283 -2.35 4.31 -18.34
CA ASP A 283 -1.75 5.62 -18.04
C ASP A 283 -0.33 5.42 -17.48
N SER A 284 0.66 5.70 -18.32
CA SER A 284 2.08 5.56 -17.97
C SER A 284 2.58 6.62 -16.97
N VAL A 285 1.83 7.68 -16.72
CA VAL A 285 2.12 8.70 -15.69
C VAL A 285 1.61 8.24 -14.33
N ALA A 286 0.36 7.76 -14.29
CA ALA A 286 -0.28 7.26 -13.08
C ALA A 286 0.19 5.85 -12.67
N TYR A 287 0.76 5.07 -13.60
CA TYR A 287 1.00 3.63 -13.46
C TYR A 287 -0.28 2.87 -13.09
N CYS A 288 -1.37 3.23 -13.76
CA CYS A 288 -2.69 2.65 -13.56
C CYS A 288 -3.41 2.38 -14.88
N PRO A 289 -4.22 1.30 -14.96
CA PRO A 289 -5.09 1.05 -16.08
C PRO A 289 -6.41 1.85 -15.99
N TYR A 290 -7.06 1.98 -17.12
CA TYR A 290 -8.46 2.37 -17.21
C TYR A 290 -9.10 1.76 -18.45
N LEU A 291 -10.43 1.65 -18.46
CA LEU A 291 -11.20 1.23 -19.61
C LEU A 291 -11.90 2.45 -20.23
N VAL A 292 -11.99 2.46 -21.54
CA VAL A 292 -12.83 3.39 -22.29
C VAL A 292 -13.91 2.57 -22.99
N LYS A 293 -15.15 2.94 -22.80
CA LYS A 293 -16.28 2.30 -23.50
C LYS A 293 -16.17 2.57 -24.99
N ASP A 294 -16.52 1.61 -25.84
CA ASP A 294 -16.27 1.68 -27.28
C ASP A 294 -16.99 2.87 -27.94
N ASP A 295 -18.11 3.33 -27.36
CA ASP A 295 -18.84 4.53 -27.81
C ASP A 295 -18.28 5.84 -27.22
N GLN A 296 -17.20 5.78 -26.44
CA GLN A 296 -16.49 6.90 -25.79
C GLN A 296 -17.37 7.77 -24.88
N THR A 297 -18.41 7.19 -24.30
CA THR A 297 -19.32 7.91 -23.37
C THR A 297 -18.96 7.70 -21.91
N GLU A 298 -18.22 6.67 -21.59
CA GLU A 298 -17.87 6.28 -20.22
C GLU A 298 -16.43 5.82 -20.13
N ILE A 299 -15.82 6.04 -18.96
CA ILE A 299 -14.54 5.42 -18.57
C ILE A 299 -14.70 4.71 -17.23
N LEU A 300 -13.80 3.77 -16.98
CA LEU A 300 -13.73 3.04 -15.73
C LEU A 300 -12.26 2.93 -15.30
N THR A 301 -11.92 3.46 -14.13
CA THR A 301 -10.56 3.48 -13.58
C THR A 301 -10.46 2.42 -12.47
N PHE A 302 -9.35 1.68 -12.41
CA PHE A 302 -9.20 0.55 -11.50
C PHE A 302 -7.74 0.17 -11.30
N ASP A 303 -7.48 -0.85 -10.50
CA ASP A 303 -6.19 -1.54 -10.43
C ASP A 303 -6.27 -2.93 -11.05
N ASP A 304 -5.23 -3.32 -11.76
CA ASP A 304 -5.04 -4.64 -12.34
C ASP A 304 -3.76 -5.30 -11.79
N PRO A 305 -3.44 -6.56 -12.16
CA PRO A 305 -2.21 -7.21 -11.72
C PRO A 305 -0.93 -6.41 -12.00
N GLU A 306 -0.89 -5.62 -13.09
CA GLU A 306 0.29 -4.81 -13.44
C GLU A 306 0.42 -3.57 -12.53
N SER A 307 -0.66 -2.84 -12.28
CA SER A 307 -0.63 -1.69 -11.35
C SER A 307 -0.38 -2.14 -9.91
N ILE A 308 -0.95 -3.27 -9.48
CA ILE A 308 -0.65 -3.89 -8.17
C ILE A 308 0.84 -4.24 -8.06
N ARG A 309 1.46 -4.78 -9.11
CA ARG A 309 2.90 -5.04 -9.15
C ARG A 309 3.70 -3.78 -8.87
N TYR A 310 3.42 -2.67 -9.58
CA TYR A 310 4.12 -1.40 -9.36
C TYR A 310 3.93 -0.84 -7.94
N LYS A 311 2.75 -1.00 -7.37
CA LYS A 311 2.46 -0.58 -5.99
C LYS A 311 3.19 -1.44 -4.97
N CYS A 312 3.30 -2.75 -5.19
CA CYS A 312 4.11 -3.65 -4.37
C CYS A 312 5.59 -3.29 -4.43
N GLU A 313 6.14 -3.07 -5.62
CA GLU A 313 7.52 -2.61 -5.82
C GLU A 313 7.77 -1.27 -5.10
N TYR A 314 6.82 -0.33 -5.19
CA TYR A 314 6.89 0.95 -4.48
C TYR A 314 6.89 0.76 -2.96
N ALA A 315 6.02 -0.10 -2.41
CA ALA A 315 5.97 -0.38 -0.98
C ALA A 315 7.30 -0.96 -0.47
N ILE A 316 7.92 -1.86 -1.24
CA ILE A 316 9.26 -2.41 -0.94
C ILE A 316 10.33 -1.31 -1.04
N GLU A 317 10.35 -0.50 -2.10
CA GLU A 317 11.32 0.59 -2.28
C GLU A 317 11.27 1.62 -1.13
N LYS A 318 10.09 1.83 -0.56
CA LYS A 318 9.87 2.78 0.55
C LYS A 318 9.98 2.14 1.93
N ASP A 319 10.40 0.89 2.03
CA ASP A 319 10.51 0.14 3.30
C ASP A 319 9.20 0.20 4.13
N LEU A 320 8.03 0.19 3.44
CA LEU A 320 6.75 0.19 4.13
C LEU A 320 6.56 -1.11 4.90
N GLY A 321 5.87 -1.03 6.01
CA GLY A 321 5.59 -2.19 6.85
C GLY A 321 4.68 -3.23 6.20
N GLY A 322 3.90 -2.85 5.19
CA GLY A 322 2.98 -3.75 4.51
C GLY A 322 2.19 -3.12 3.38
N VAL A 323 1.30 -3.95 2.84
CA VAL A 323 0.20 -3.54 1.95
C VAL A 323 -1.14 -3.90 2.59
N MET A 324 -2.20 -3.20 2.21
CA MET A 324 -3.55 -3.40 2.72
C MET A 324 -4.55 -3.48 1.57
N ILE A 325 -5.44 -4.44 1.60
CA ILE A 325 -6.41 -4.76 0.55
C ILE A 325 -7.80 -4.31 0.98
N TRP A 326 -8.49 -3.49 0.17
CA TRP A 326 -9.91 -3.24 0.24
C TRP A 326 -10.58 -3.67 -1.08
N ALA A 327 -11.27 -4.82 -1.15
CA ALA A 327 -11.50 -5.77 -0.08
C ALA A 327 -11.35 -7.20 -0.60
N LEU A 328 -11.15 -8.13 0.30
CA LEU A 328 -11.04 -9.55 -0.01
C LEU A 328 -12.33 -10.07 -0.69
N GLY A 329 -12.15 -10.89 -1.71
CA GLY A 329 -13.23 -11.45 -2.53
C GLY A 329 -13.69 -10.54 -3.67
N TYR A 330 -13.19 -9.30 -3.77
CA TYR A 330 -13.53 -8.40 -4.88
C TYR A 330 -12.76 -8.72 -6.17
N ASP A 331 -11.74 -9.56 -6.11
CA ASP A 331 -10.92 -10.01 -7.24
C ASP A 331 -11.21 -11.45 -7.70
N MET A 332 -12.35 -12.03 -7.27
CA MET A 332 -12.77 -13.36 -7.71
C MET A 332 -13.23 -13.35 -9.17
N THR A 333 -12.33 -13.64 -10.08
CA THR A 333 -12.62 -13.78 -11.52
C THR A 333 -12.74 -15.25 -11.93
N GLY A 334 -13.09 -15.50 -13.20
CA GLY A 334 -13.03 -16.85 -13.78
C GLY A 334 -11.62 -17.47 -13.80
N ASN A 335 -10.57 -16.65 -13.63
CA ASN A 335 -9.17 -17.07 -13.57
C ASN A 335 -8.65 -17.21 -12.13
N GLY A 336 -9.48 -16.97 -11.12
CA GLY A 336 -9.11 -16.98 -9.70
C GLY A 336 -8.93 -15.58 -9.12
N GLN A 337 -8.09 -15.45 -8.10
CA GLN A 337 -7.81 -14.19 -7.40
C GLN A 337 -6.57 -13.51 -8.00
N GLU A 338 -6.71 -12.86 -9.16
CA GLU A 338 -5.58 -12.34 -9.93
C GLU A 338 -4.79 -11.24 -9.22
N LEU A 339 -5.46 -10.39 -8.43
CA LEU A 339 -4.80 -9.32 -7.69
C LEU A 339 -4.04 -9.85 -6.47
N ILE A 340 -4.59 -10.82 -5.75
CA ILE A 340 -3.90 -11.54 -4.67
C ILE A 340 -2.65 -12.25 -5.22
N GLN A 341 -2.76 -12.93 -6.37
CA GLN A 341 -1.61 -13.59 -7.01
C GLN A 341 -0.52 -12.60 -7.40
N SER A 342 -0.89 -11.39 -7.85
CA SER A 342 0.08 -10.33 -8.13
C SER A 342 0.81 -9.87 -6.87
N ILE A 343 0.11 -9.76 -5.72
CA ILE A 343 0.73 -9.45 -4.43
C ILE A 343 1.69 -10.58 -4.00
N GLU A 344 1.27 -11.84 -4.11
CA GLU A 344 2.13 -12.99 -3.79
C GLU A 344 3.44 -12.95 -4.57
N GLN A 345 3.36 -12.75 -5.88
CA GLN A 345 4.51 -12.78 -6.79
C GLN A 345 5.45 -11.58 -6.62
N ASN A 346 4.92 -10.40 -6.30
CA ASN A 346 5.68 -9.15 -6.39
C ASN A 346 5.95 -8.48 -5.02
N TYR A 347 5.25 -8.89 -3.98
CA TYR A 347 5.43 -8.35 -2.64
C TYR A 347 6.07 -9.36 -1.68
N LEU A 348 5.53 -10.57 -1.60
CA LEU A 348 6.08 -11.58 -0.69
C LEU A 348 7.33 -12.25 -1.27
N GLY A 349 7.46 -12.31 -2.59
CA GLY A 349 8.57 -12.95 -3.30
C GLY A 349 8.88 -14.36 -2.78
N ASN A 350 9.31 -15.30 -3.57
CA ASN A 350 9.70 -16.60 -3.03
C ASN A 350 10.84 -16.44 -2.02
N GLU A 351 10.58 -16.62 -0.71
CA GLU A 351 11.61 -16.63 0.34
C GLU A 351 12.74 -17.66 0.04
N SER A 352 12.47 -18.65 -0.82
CA SER A 352 13.46 -19.61 -1.29
C SER A 352 14.49 -19.02 -2.27
N GLU A 353 14.26 -17.81 -2.83
CA GLU A 353 15.19 -17.11 -3.72
C GLU A 353 15.80 -15.84 -3.11
N GLN A 354 15.55 -15.50 -1.84
CA GLN A 354 16.11 -14.31 -1.16
C GLN A 354 17.65 -14.36 -1.00
N ASN A 355 18.33 -15.39 -1.48
CA ASN A 355 19.79 -15.39 -1.64
C ASN A 355 20.26 -14.90 -3.02
N ALA A 356 19.35 -14.59 -3.94
CA ALA A 356 19.64 -13.82 -5.14
C ALA A 356 18.64 -12.67 -5.19
N ILE A 357 19.08 -11.44 -4.95
CA ILE A 357 18.33 -10.22 -5.24
C ILE A 357 17.89 -10.33 -6.70
N ILE A 358 16.60 -10.66 -6.92
CA ILE A 358 16.06 -10.74 -8.28
C ILE A 358 15.72 -9.32 -8.70
N PRO A 359 16.47 -8.70 -9.62
CA PRO A 359 16.18 -7.35 -10.07
C PRO A 359 14.83 -7.32 -10.78
N THR A 360 13.90 -6.50 -10.28
CA THR A 360 12.61 -6.25 -10.91
C THR A 360 12.67 -5.06 -11.88
N HIS A 361 13.71 -4.25 -11.76
CA HIS A 361 13.96 -3.07 -12.62
C HIS A 361 15.43 -2.91 -12.95
N LEU A 362 15.70 -2.17 -14.03
CA LEU A 362 17.06 -1.81 -14.39
C LEU A 362 17.62 -0.81 -13.37
N SER A 363 18.57 -1.21 -12.55
CA SER A 363 19.30 -0.30 -11.66
C SER A 363 20.69 0.03 -12.22
N LEU A 364 21.19 1.22 -11.88
CA LEU A 364 22.52 1.69 -12.24
C LEU A 364 23.06 2.54 -11.09
N ILE A 365 24.16 2.13 -10.52
CA ILE A 365 24.92 2.87 -9.52
C ILE A 365 26.36 3.03 -10.01
N ALA A 366 26.83 4.27 -10.05
CA ALA A 366 28.19 4.58 -10.45
C ALA A 366 28.99 5.17 -9.29
N TYR A 367 30.11 4.57 -8.95
CA TYR A 367 30.97 5.01 -7.84
C TYR A 367 32.47 4.73 -8.06
N PRO A 368 33.34 5.55 -7.43
CA PRO A 368 33.01 6.84 -6.81
C PRO A 368 32.44 7.83 -7.82
N ASN A 369 31.64 8.79 -7.37
CA ASN A 369 31.17 9.91 -8.19
C ASN A 369 31.09 11.17 -7.31
N PRO A 370 31.96 12.18 -7.49
CA PRO A 370 33.00 12.30 -8.52
C PRO A 370 34.12 11.25 -8.44
N PHE A 371 34.77 10.97 -9.58
CA PHE A 371 35.84 9.96 -9.67
C PHE A 371 37.11 10.53 -10.32
N ASN A 372 38.25 9.84 -10.04
CA ASN A 372 39.54 10.12 -10.66
C ASN A 372 40.04 8.84 -11.37
N GLN A 373 40.26 8.93 -12.67
CA GLN A 373 40.64 7.90 -13.62
C GLN A 373 39.60 6.79 -13.85
N SER A 374 39.05 6.14 -12.81
CA SER A 374 38.12 5.04 -13.03
C SER A 374 36.86 5.14 -12.14
N CYS A 375 35.74 4.72 -12.71
CA CYS A 375 34.45 4.63 -12.07
C CYS A 375 33.90 3.21 -12.24
N LYS A 376 33.44 2.57 -11.17
CA LYS A 376 32.70 1.30 -11.24
C LYS A 376 31.23 1.58 -11.48
N LEU A 377 30.60 0.69 -12.23
CA LEU A 377 29.18 0.70 -12.53
C LEU A 377 28.60 -0.64 -12.06
N ASP A 378 27.78 -0.62 -11.04
CA ASP A 378 26.98 -1.77 -10.68
C ASP A 378 25.60 -1.62 -11.32
N ILE A 379 25.23 -2.60 -12.11
CA ILE A 379 24.06 -2.62 -12.96
C ILE A 379 23.28 -3.86 -12.65
N GLU A 380 22.00 -3.69 -12.44
CA GLU A 380 21.08 -4.76 -12.17
C GLU A 380 20.14 -4.96 -13.36
N ILE A 381 20.16 -6.16 -13.94
CA ILE A 381 19.41 -6.51 -15.16
C ILE A 381 18.19 -7.36 -14.76
N PRO A 382 16.97 -6.88 -15.02
CA PRO A 382 15.74 -7.54 -14.51
C PRO A 382 15.39 -8.84 -15.25
N LYS A 383 15.84 -9.04 -16.47
CA LYS A 383 15.62 -10.25 -17.28
C LYS A 383 16.73 -10.43 -18.32
N ASN A 384 16.89 -11.65 -18.82
CA ASN A 384 17.84 -11.92 -19.91
C ASN A 384 17.48 -11.06 -21.12
N GLN A 385 18.37 -10.14 -21.51
CA GLN A 385 18.11 -9.22 -22.60
C GLN A 385 19.40 -8.68 -23.24
N PHE A 386 19.29 -8.28 -24.51
CA PHE A 386 20.38 -7.57 -25.17
C PHE A 386 20.48 -6.16 -24.60
N THR A 387 21.66 -5.78 -24.12
CA THR A 387 21.90 -4.51 -23.42
C THR A 387 23.12 -3.82 -23.97
N THR A 388 22.98 -2.54 -24.27
CA THR A 388 24.08 -1.64 -24.63
C THR A 388 24.33 -0.69 -23.46
N ILE A 389 25.59 -0.59 -23.04
CA ILE A 389 26.05 0.33 -21.99
C ILE A 389 27.10 1.24 -22.63
N SER A 390 26.80 2.52 -22.75
CA SER A 390 27.65 3.52 -23.41
C SER A 390 27.90 4.72 -22.52
N ILE A 391 29.03 5.38 -22.72
CA ILE A 391 29.39 6.64 -22.08
C ILE A 391 29.29 7.76 -23.10
N TYR A 392 28.72 8.88 -22.70
CA TYR A 392 28.54 10.08 -23.55
C TYR A 392 29.14 11.31 -22.89
N ASP A 393 29.68 12.22 -23.71
CA ASP A 393 30.07 13.57 -23.29
C ASP A 393 28.82 14.49 -23.13
N VAL A 394 29.05 15.74 -22.71
CA VAL A 394 27.98 16.75 -22.55
C VAL A 394 27.31 17.18 -23.87
N LEU A 395 27.93 16.89 -25.00
CA LEU A 395 27.41 17.18 -26.34
C LEU A 395 26.60 16.00 -26.90
N GLY A 396 26.52 14.88 -26.15
CA GLY A 396 25.85 13.67 -26.58
C GLY A 396 26.69 12.76 -27.47
N ASN A 397 28.00 13.04 -27.66
CA ASN A 397 28.90 12.17 -28.43
C ASN A 397 29.23 10.93 -27.57
N GLN A 398 29.12 9.76 -28.17
CA GLN A 398 29.53 8.52 -27.52
C GLN A 398 31.04 8.43 -27.42
N VAL A 399 31.58 8.39 -26.20
CA VAL A 399 33.03 8.36 -25.93
C VAL A 399 33.56 6.96 -25.61
N ASP A 400 32.67 6.05 -25.17
CA ASP A 400 33.02 4.66 -24.90
C ASP A 400 31.80 3.73 -24.94
N ILE A 401 32.03 2.40 -25.11
CA ILE A 401 31.02 1.34 -24.99
C ILE A 401 31.53 0.28 -24.02
N LEU A 402 30.89 0.14 -22.90
CA LEU A 402 31.28 -0.83 -21.87
C LEU A 402 30.67 -2.22 -22.10
N ALA A 403 29.50 -2.28 -22.73
CA ALA A 403 28.86 -3.52 -23.13
C ALA A 403 27.94 -3.31 -24.34
N ASN A 404 27.88 -4.32 -25.22
CA ASN A 404 26.93 -4.41 -26.32
C ASN A 404 26.67 -5.90 -26.61
N LYS A 405 25.93 -6.55 -25.70
CA LYS A 405 25.72 -8.01 -25.72
C LYS A 405 24.48 -8.40 -24.91
N ALA A 406 24.07 -9.67 -25.05
CA ALA A 406 23.10 -10.24 -24.16
C ALA A 406 23.67 -10.33 -22.73
N LEU A 407 22.97 -9.76 -21.75
CA LEU A 407 23.25 -9.89 -20.33
C LEU A 407 22.17 -10.76 -19.70
N SER A 408 22.60 -11.64 -18.79
CA SER A 408 21.68 -12.45 -17.98
C SER A 408 21.00 -11.59 -16.93
N LYS A 409 19.83 -12.02 -16.46
CA LYS A 409 19.22 -11.51 -15.25
C LYS A 409 20.20 -11.54 -14.09
N GLY A 410 20.25 -10.48 -13.26
CA GLY A 410 21.12 -10.37 -12.09
C GLY A 410 22.04 -9.16 -12.12
N GLN A 411 22.98 -9.15 -11.18
CA GLN A 411 23.95 -8.07 -11.03
C GLN A 411 25.14 -8.23 -11.98
N HIS A 412 25.54 -7.11 -12.57
CA HIS A 412 26.70 -7.00 -13.44
C HIS A 412 27.54 -5.80 -13.05
N THR A 413 28.85 -5.97 -12.93
CA THR A 413 29.77 -4.86 -12.65
C THR A 413 30.63 -4.57 -13.87
N PHE A 414 30.69 -3.29 -14.27
CA PHE A 414 31.56 -2.77 -15.28
C PHE A 414 32.50 -1.74 -14.68
N SER A 415 33.58 -1.43 -15.36
CA SER A 415 34.50 -0.38 -14.96
C SER A 415 34.82 0.50 -16.17
N TRP A 416 34.60 1.81 -16.02
CA TRP A 416 35.02 2.77 -17.01
C TRP A 416 36.37 3.39 -16.60
N ASN A 417 37.38 3.30 -17.49
CA ASN A 417 38.66 3.93 -17.33
C ASN A 417 38.73 5.19 -18.23
N ALA A 418 38.58 6.35 -17.62
CA ALA A 418 38.58 7.64 -18.31
C ALA A 418 39.97 8.26 -18.45
N TYR A 419 41.05 7.45 -18.49
CA TYR A 419 42.44 7.96 -18.53
C TYR A 419 42.67 8.96 -19.64
N ASN A 420 42.09 8.74 -20.84
CA ASN A 420 42.23 9.59 -22.03
C ASN A 420 41.16 10.69 -22.13
N GLN A 421 40.27 10.81 -21.15
CA GLN A 421 39.20 11.82 -21.16
C GLN A 421 39.57 13.03 -20.33
N THR A 422 39.02 14.19 -20.63
CA THR A 422 39.22 15.45 -19.89
C THR A 422 38.31 15.50 -18.66
N SER A 423 38.72 16.24 -17.61
CA SER A 423 37.83 16.50 -16.48
C SER A 423 36.54 17.15 -16.95
N GLY A 424 35.41 16.69 -16.45
CA GLY A 424 34.09 17.16 -16.86
C GLY A 424 32.95 16.23 -16.51
N ILE A 425 31.76 16.57 -16.98
CA ILE A 425 30.54 15.79 -16.82
C ILE A 425 30.42 14.80 -17.99
N TYR A 426 30.07 13.57 -17.65
CA TYR A 426 29.74 12.50 -18.58
C TYR A 426 28.41 11.85 -18.19
N PHE A 427 27.81 11.13 -19.13
CA PHE A 427 26.56 10.41 -18.91
C PHE A 427 26.75 8.94 -19.26
N ILE A 428 26.37 8.06 -18.34
CA ILE A 428 26.24 6.63 -18.62
C ILE A 428 24.84 6.42 -19.18
N GLY A 429 24.72 5.84 -20.36
CA GLY A 429 23.45 5.40 -20.97
C GLY A 429 23.39 3.88 -21.00
N ILE A 430 22.31 3.32 -20.44
CA ILE A 430 21.96 1.90 -20.59
C ILE A 430 20.72 1.84 -21.48
N GLN A 431 20.80 1.03 -22.52
CA GLN A 431 19.69 0.81 -23.45
C GLN A 431 19.48 -0.68 -23.66
N SER A 432 18.22 -1.11 -23.56
CA SER A 432 17.76 -2.44 -23.95
C SER A 432 16.45 -2.34 -24.72
N SER A 433 15.88 -3.45 -25.15
CA SER A 433 14.64 -3.47 -25.93
C SER A 433 13.46 -2.75 -25.24
N ASN A 434 13.41 -2.75 -23.90
CA ASN A 434 12.28 -2.25 -23.13
C ASN A 434 12.66 -1.20 -22.07
N TYR A 435 13.94 -0.90 -21.91
CA TYR A 435 14.42 0.01 -20.86
C TYR A 435 15.49 0.95 -21.37
N MET A 436 15.43 2.17 -20.91
CA MET A 436 16.48 3.18 -21.09
C MET A 436 16.73 3.88 -19.76
N LYS A 437 17.99 3.93 -19.33
CA LYS A 437 18.38 4.64 -18.10
C LYS A 437 19.65 5.44 -18.34
N THR A 438 19.70 6.64 -17.74
CA THR A 438 20.86 7.52 -17.84
C THR A 438 21.28 8.01 -16.46
N GLN A 439 22.59 8.02 -16.18
CA GLN A 439 23.15 8.56 -14.94
C GLN A 439 24.30 9.53 -15.24
N LYS A 440 24.26 10.70 -14.59
CA LYS A 440 25.34 11.69 -14.63
C LYS A 440 26.50 11.27 -13.73
N ILE A 441 27.73 11.37 -14.25
CA ILE A 441 28.98 11.16 -13.49
C ILE A 441 29.93 12.33 -13.73
N MET A 442 30.87 12.55 -12.80
CA MET A 442 31.83 13.66 -12.87
C MET A 442 33.26 13.14 -12.73
N LEU A 443 34.06 13.37 -13.77
CA LEU A 443 35.50 13.09 -13.78
C LEU A 443 36.25 14.30 -13.27
N ILE A 444 37.13 14.11 -12.28
CA ILE A 444 38.03 15.13 -11.72
C ILE A 444 39.45 14.56 -11.77
N LYS A 445 40.30 15.13 -12.61
CA LYS A 445 41.73 14.80 -12.67
C LYS A 445 42.55 15.80 -11.89
#